data_ee2d105447c154c3f902e66995ec95e7
#
_entry.id   ee2d105447c154c3f902e66995ec95e7
#
_cell.length_a   1.000
_cell.length_b   1.000
_cell.length_c   1.000
_cell.angle_alpha   90.00
_cell.angle_beta   90.00
_cell.angle_gamma   90.00
#
_symmetry.space_group_name_H-M   'P 1'
#
loop_
_entity.id
_entity.type
_entity.pdbx_description
1 polymer ?
#
loop_
_entity_poly.entity_id
_entity_poly.type
_entity_poly.pdbx_seq_one_letter_code
_entity_poly.pdbx_strand_id
1 'polypeptide(L)'
;MPFVKVTLTAPKPRDFATNPQTLGEHLKKRRRELGLYQKDAALRLKVNEWTYCTWETDRAEPVINLFPRIISFLGYYPYPAPQSYGERVLAIRRNLGMSRARLAEKIGIDEGTLLRIERGKSVPGGACRARINEFLSTVSAPV
;
A
#
# COMPACT_ATOMS: atom_id res chain seq x y z
N MET A 1 9.75 -26.57 -42.20
CA MET A 1 8.73 -25.49 -42.00
C MET A 1 9.24 -24.55 -40.94
N PRO A 2 9.48 -23.30 -41.28
CA PRO A 2 9.80 -22.35 -40.23
C PRO A 2 8.58 -22.20 -39.33
N PHE A 3 8.81 -22.39 -38.05
CA PHE A 3 7.82 -22.08 -37.08
C PHE A 3 7.53 -20.56 -37.13
N VAL A 4 6.38 -20.20 -37.64
CA VAL A 4 5.89 -18.85 -37.47
C VAL A 4 5.54 -18.67 -35.96
N LYS A 5 6.38 -17.96 -35.29
CA LYS A 5 6.10 -17.60 -33.90
C LYS A 5 4.91 -16.62 -33.92
N VAL A 6 3.70 -17.15 -33.88
CA VAL A 6 2.50 -16.33 -33.73
C VAL A 6 2.51 -15.85 -32.28
N THR A 7 2.91 -14.62 -32.09
CA THR A 7 2.66 -13.95 -30.82
C THR A 7 1.18 -13.67 -30.77
N LEU A 8 0.43 -14.59 -30.17
CA LEU A 8 -0.96 -14.34 -29.85
C LEU A 8 -0.98 -13.27 -28.76
N THR A 9 -1.11 -12.03 -29.17
CA THR A 9 -1.49 -10.99 -28.24
C THR A 9 -2.94 -11.28 -27.86
N ALA A 10 -3.14 -11.99 -26.77
CA ALA A 10 -4.48 -12.18 -26.24
C ALA A 10 -5.11 -10.79 -26.06
N PRO A 11 -6.34 -10.58 -26.52
CA PRO A 11 -7.02 -9.35 -26.24
C PRO A 11 -7.03 -9.13 -24.71
N LYS A 12 -6.74 -7.92 -24.29
CA LYS A 12 -6.78 -7.59 -22.85
C LYS A 12 -8.10 -8.07 -22.28
N PRO A 13 -8.09 -8.88 -21.21
CA PRO A 13 -9.34 -9.30 -20.60
C PRO A 13 -10.20 -8.08 -20.30
N ARG A 14 -11.50 -8.20 -20.51
CA ARG A 14 -12.45 -7.10 -20.29
C ARG A 14 -12.43 -6.55 -18.86
N ASP A 15 -11.91 -7.33 -17.93
CA ASP A 15 -11.75 -6.97 -16.53
C ASP A 15 -10.41 -6.30 -16.21
N PHE A 16 -9.63 -5.93 -17.23
CA PHE A 16 -8.39 -5.20 -17.03
C PHE A 16 -8.72 -3.75 -16.65
N ALA A 17 -8.71 -3.49 -15.35
CA ALA A 17 -8.94 -2.15 -14.84
C ALA A 17 -7.80 -1.23 -15.28
N THR A 18 -8.10 -0.31 -16.20
CA THR A 18 -7.16 0.74 -16.60
C THR A 18 -7.00 1.80 -15.51
N ASN A 19 -8.01 1.92 -14.65
CA ASN A 19 -8.03 2.84 -13.53
C ASN A 19 -8.45 2.09 -12.24
N PRO A 20 -7.50 1.44 -11.58
CA PRO A 20 -7.80 0.64 -10.40
C PRO A 20 -8.29 1.52 -9.24
N GLN A 21 -9.31 1.04 -8.52
CA GLN A 21 -9.91 1.74 -7.39
C GLN A 21 -9.57 1.08 -6.05
N THR A 22 -9.26 -0.21 -6.06
CA THR A 22 -8.95 -0.97 -4.86
C THR A 22 -7.49 -1.44 -4.87
N LEU A 23 -6.98 -1.78 -3.70
CA LEU A 23 -5.63 -2.34 -3.60
C LEU A 23 -5.50 -3.62 -4.43
N GLY A 24 -6.52 -4.47 -4.40
CA GLY A 24 -6.54 -5.71 -5.19
C GLY A 24 -6.45 -5.44 -6.69
N GLU A 25 -7.17 -4.44 -7.18
CA GLU A 25 -7.11 -4.03 -8.58
C GLU A 25 -5.73 -3.46 -8.96
N HIS A 26 -5.10 -2.68 -8.08
CA HIS A 26 -3.72 -2.21 -8.28
C HIS A 26 -2.72 -3.37 -8.37
N LEU A 27 -2.82 -4.34 -7.47
CA LEU A 27 -1.98 -5.53 -7.47
C LEU A 27 -2.16 -6.35 -8.74
N LYS A 28 -3.40 -6.60 -9.13
CA LYS A 28 -3.74 -7.35 -10.34
C LYS A 28 -3.21 -6.66 -11.60
N LYS A 29 -3.39 -5.35 -11.70
CA LYS A 29 -2.89 -4.55 -12.81
C LYS A 29 -1.37 -4.65 -12.90
N ARG A 30 -0.66 -4.40 -11.81
CA ARG A 30 0.80 -4.45 -11.78
C ARG A 30 1.34 -5.83 -12.12
N ARG A 31 0.72 -6.87 -11.57
CA ARG A 31 1.09 -8.24 -11.88
C ARG A 31 0.98 -8.53 -13.38
N ARG A 32 -0.11 -8.10 -14.00
CA ARG A 32 -0.34 -8.29 -15.44
C ARG A 32 0.64 -7.48 -16.29
N GLU A 33 0.95 -6.26 -15.89
CA GLU A 33 1.96 -5.43 -16.56
C GLU A 33 3.34 -6.10 -16.56
N LEU A 34 3.68 -6.79 -15.46
CA LEU A 34 4.93 -7.52 -15.32
C LEU A 34 4.90 -8.92 -15.98
N GLY A 35 3.75 -9.36 -16.49
CA GLY A 35 3.61 -10.68 -17.10
C GLY A 35 3.71 -11.84 -16.10
N LEU A 36 3.34 -11.61 -14.84
CA LEU A 36 3.47 -12.59 -13.76
C LEU A 36 2.19 -13.36 -13.53
N TYR A 37 2.33 -14.64 -13.14
CA TYR A 37 1.24 -15.39 -12.54
C TYR A 37 1.06 -14.98 -11.07
N GLN A 38 -0.08 -15.33 -10.49
CA GLN A 38 -0.35 -15.02 -9.07
C GLN A 38 0.70 -15.62 -8.13
N LYS A 39 1.14 -16.85 -8.42
CA LYS A 39 2.20 -17.52 -7.66
C LYS A 39 3.53 -16.77 -7.70
N ASP A 40 3.85 -16.17 -8.84
CA ASP A 40 5.11 -15.43 -9.02
C ASP A 40 5.07 -14.09 -8.27
N ALA A 41 3.93 -13.41 -8.32
CA ALA A 41 3.72 -12.19 -7.55
C ALA A 41 3.77 -12.46 -6.04
N ALA A 42 3.12 -13.55 -5.61
CA ALA A 42 3.17 -13.98 -4.21
C ALA A 42 4.60 -14.26 -3.74
N LEU A 43 5.38 -14.92 -4.58
CA LEU A 43 6.79 -15.20 -4.29
C LEU A 43 7.61 -13.91 -4.12
N ARG A 44 7.40 -12.92 -4.99
CA ARG A 44 8.07 -11.61 -4.89
C ARG A 44 7.71 -10.87 -3.61
N LEU A 45 6.46 -10.98 -3.19
CA LEU A 45 5.95 -10.37 -1.97
C LEU A 45 6.26 -11.21 -0.71
N LYS A 46 6.84 -12.41 -0.90
CA LYS A 46 7.15 -13.36 0.19
C LYS A 46 5.93 -13.75 1.01
N VAL A 47 4.83 -14.03 0.31
CA VAL A 47 3.59 -14.55 0.88
C VAL A 47 3.18 -15.79 0.09
N ASN A 48 2.23 -16.57 0.63
CA ASN A 48 1.72 -17.69 -0.12
C ASN A 48 0.72 -17.24 -1.21
N GLU A 49 0.52 -18.06 -2.22
CA GLU A 49 -0.34 -17.75 -3.36
C GLU A 49 -1.79 -17.47 -2.93
N TRP A 50 -2.32 -18.26 -1.99
CA TRP A 50 -3.68 -18.06 -1.51
C TRP A 50 -3.87 -16.68 -0.86
N THR A 51 -2.91 -16.25 -0.04
CA THR A 51 -2.92 -14.92 0.57
C THR A 51 -2.93 -13.82 -0.50
N TYR A 52 -2.07 -13.95 -1.50
CA TYR A 52 -2.03 -13.00 -2.61
C TYR A 52 -3.36 -12.97 -3.38
N CYS A 53 -3.94 -14.14 -3.68
CA CYS A 53 -5.22 -14.22 -4.36
C CYS A 53 -6.35 -13.55 -3.58
N THR A 54 -6.35 -13.68 -2.25
CA THR A 54 -7.36 -13.00 -1.40
C THR A 54 -7.22 -11.48 -1.46
N TRP A 55 -6.01 -10.97 -1.63
CA TRP A 55 -5.78 -9.53 -1.81
C TRP A 55 -6.28 -9.04 -3.17
N GLU A 56 -5.96 -9.76 -4.26
CA GLU A 56 -6.42 -9.39 -5.60
C GLU A 56 -7.95 -9.39 -5.74
N THR A 57 -8.64 -10.20 -4.95
CA THR A 57 -10.10 -10.30 -4.98
C THR A 57 -10.77 -9.45 -3.90
N ASP A 58 -10.01 -8.63 -3.18
CA ASP A 58 -10.49 -7.77 -2.10
C ASP A 58 -11.23 -8.52 -0.98
N ARG A 59 -10.93 -9.81 -0.79
CA ARG A 59 -11.47 -10.63 0.29
C ARG A 59 -10.76 -10.42 1.62
N ALA A 60 -9.53 -9.97 1.56
CA ALA A 60 -8.71 -9.66 2.73
C ALA A 60 -7.79 -8.49 2.43
N GLU A 61 -7.45 -7.74 3.47
CA GLU A 61 -6.44 -6.68 3.37
C GLU A 61 -5.11 -7.18 3.92
N PRO A 62 -3.99 -6.75 3.33
CA PRO A 62 -2.68 -7.05 3.88
C PRO A 62 -2.50 -6.45 5.27
N VAL A 63 -1.75 -7.15 6.12
CA VAL A 63 -1.31 -6.57 7.39
C VAL A 63 -0.30 -5.45 7.14
N ILE A 64 -0.29 -4.46 8.02
CA ILE A 64 0.44 -3.20 7.81
C ILE A 64 1.94 -3.41 7.55
N ASN A 65 2.57 -4.39 8.16
CA ASN A 65 3.99 -4.64 7.99
C ASN A 65 4.38 -5.14 6.59
N LEU A 66 3.40 -5.55 5.78
CA LEU A 66 3.62 -5.97 4.39
C LEU A 66 3.51 -4.80 3.40
N PHE A 67 2.97 -3.66 3.81
CA PHE A 67 2.79 -2.52 2.92
C PHE A 67 4.08 -2.01 2.28
N PRO A 68 5.24 -1.93 2.95
CA PRO A 68 6.47 -1.54 2.28
C PRO A 68 6.82 -2.42 1.08
N ARG A 69 6.60 -3.73 1.19
CA ARG A 69 6.82 -4.68 0.08
C ARG A 69 5.82 -4.47 -1.04
N ILE A 70 4.55 -4.24 -0.69
CA ILE A 70 3.48 -4.00 -1.65
C ILE A 70 3.73 -2.70 -2.40
N ILE A 71 4.07 -1.63 -1.72
CA ILE A 71 4.37 -0.34 -2.34
C ILE A 71 5.60 -0.44 -3.24
N SER A 72 6.63 -1.17 -2.82
CA SER A 72 7.80 -1.44 -3.65
C SER A 72 7.45 -2.26 -4.90
N PHE A 73 6.60 -3.26 -4.77
CA PHE A 73 6.11 -4.06 -5.90
C PHE A 73 5.29 -3.23 -6.88
N LEU A 74 4.41 -2.37 -6.39
CA LEU A 74 3.60 -1.48 -7.21
C LEU A 74 4.43 -0.36 -7.84
N GLY A 75 5.45 0.13 -7.13
CA GLY A 75 6.22 1.30 -7.53
C GLY A 75 5.58 2.63 -7.19
N TYR A 76 4.44 2.62 -6.51
CA TYR A 76 3.72 3.83 -6.08
C TYR A 76 2.79 3.52 -4.91
N TYR A 77 2.33 4.57 -4.23
CA TYR A 77 1.34 4.46 -3.16
C TYR A 77 -0.06 4.26 -3.77
N PRO A 78 -0.76 3.15 -3.47
CA PRO A 78 -1.97 2.74 -4.19
C PRO A 78 -3.26 3.42 -3.75
N TYR A 79 -3.19 4.38 -2.87
CA TYR A 79 -4.35 5.12 -2.38
C TYR A 79 -4.33 6.55 -2.91
N PRO A 80 -5.47 7.24 -2.89
CA PRO A 80 -5.51 8.66 -3.26
C PRO A 80 -4.49 9.49 -2.47
N ALA A 81 -4.00 10.55 -3.07
CA ALA A 81 -3.10 11.47 -2.39
C ALA A 81 -3.74 11.99 -1.10
N PRO A 82 -3.02 11.99 0.03
CA PRO A 82 -3.60 12.41 1.29
C PRO A 82 -4.03 13.88 1.24
N GLN A 83 -5.28 14.14 1.60
CA GLN A 83 -5.88 15.46 1.61
C GLN A 83 -5.91 16.09 3.00
N SER A 84 -5.79 15.28 4.04
CA SER A 84 -5.81 15.72 5.43
C SER A 84 -4.53 15.37 6.16
N TYR A 85 -4.34 16.01 7.31
CA TYR A 85 -3.20 15.70 8.17
C TYR A 85 -3.20 14.25 8.63
N GLY A 86 -4.37 13.73 9.03
CA GLY A 86 -4.53 12.35 9.46
C GLY A 86 -4.25 11.34 8.35
N GLU A 87 -4.70 11.61 7.13
CA GLU A 87 -4.41 10.76 5.97
C GLU A 87 -2.92 10.74 5.64
N ARG A 88 -2.24 11.87 5.82
CA ARG A 88 -0.79 11.98 5.63
C ARG A 88 -0.03 11.13 6.64
N VAL A 89 -0.44 11.18 7.90
CA VAL A 89 0.14 10.34 8.96
C VAL A 89 -0.08 8.86 8.66
N LEU A 90 -1.28 8.48 8.25
CA LEU A 90 -1.61 7.10 7.87
C LEU A 90 -0.78 6.64 6.68
N ALA A 91 -0.62 7.46 5.65
CA ALA A 91 0.20 7.12 4.48
C ALA A 91 1.66 6.84 4.87
N ILE A 92 2.22 7.65 5.74
CA ILE A 92 3.58 7.45 6.23
C ILE A 92 3.68 6.17 7.04
N ARG A 93 2.71 5.89 7.90
CA ARG A 93 2.68 4.66 8.69
C ARG A 93 2.62 3.42 7.78
N ARG A 94 1.83 3.45 6.73
CA ARG A 94 1.80 2.38 5.72
C ARG A 94 3.14 2.22 5.01
N ASN A 95 3.75 3.31 4.59
CA ASN A 95 5.07 3.29 3.95
C ASN A 95 6.15 2.70 4.86
N LEU A 96 6.05 2.94 6.16
CA LEU A 96 6.99 2.40 7.15
C LEU A 96 6.64 0.97 7.60
N GLY A 97 5.42 0.50 7.32
CA GLY A 97 4.95 -0.81 7.76
C GLY A 97 4.81 -0.93 9.27
N MET A 98 4.51 0.16 9.96
CA MET A 98 4.39 0.17 11.42
C MET A 98 2.95 0.02 11.88
N SER A 99 2.76 -0.74 12.96
CA SER A 99 1.49 -0.73 13.69
C SER A 99 1.25 0.65 14.32
N ARG A 100 -0.01 0.94 14.59
CA ARG A 100 -0.37 2.21 15.25
C ARG A 100 0.30 2.34 16.61
N ALA A 101 0.29 1.27 17.39
CA ALA A 101 0.94 1.25 18.71
C ALA A 101 2.43 1.59 18.61
N ARG A 102 3.12 1.01 17.63
CA ARG A 102 4.55 1.24 17.44
C ARG A 102 4.86 2.66 16.99
N LEU A 103 4.05 3.19 16.10
CA LEU A 103 4.23 4.59 15.65
C LEU A 103 3.94 5.56 16.79
N ALA A 104 2.87 5.33 17.55
CA ALA A 104 2.54 6.15 18.71
C ALA A 104 3.66 6.16 19.75
N GLU A 105 4.25 4.99 20.03
CA GLU A 105 5.41 4.87 20.92
C GLU A 105 6.61 5.67 20.42
N LYS A 106 6.91 5.58 19.12
CA LYS A 106 8.04 6.32 18.53
C LYS A 106 7.84 7.83 18.56
N ILE A 107 6.62 8.28 18.36
CA ILE A 107 6.29 9.73 18.42
C ILE A 107 6.21 10.20 19.87
N GLY A 108 5.86 9.31 20.80
CA GLY A 108 5.63 9.64 22.19
C GLY A 108 4.22 10.17 22.48
N ILE A 109 3.23 9.63 21.78
CA ILE A 109 1.81 9.95 22.00
C ILE A 109 1.02 8.67 22.29
N ASP A 110 -0.20 8.86 22.79
CA ASP A 110 -1.12 7.74 23.04
C ASP A 110 -1.65 7.16 21.71
N GLU A 111 -1.79 5.84 21.65
CA GLU A 111 -2.31 5.14 20.46
C GLU A 111 -3.74 5.58 20.12
N GLY A 112 -4.58 5.78 21.11
CA GLY A 112 -5.95 6.27 20.91
C GLY A 112 -5.98 7.67 20.30
N THR A 113 -5.04 8.51 20.68
CA THR A 113 -4.88 9.85 20.10
C THR A 113 -4.47 9.73 18.63
N LEU A 114 -3.52 8.86 18.32
CA LEU A 114 -3.09 8.63 16.94
C LEU A 114 -4.25 8.09 16.09
N LEU A 115 -5.04 7.17 16.62
CA LEU A 115 -6.22 6.64 15.93
C LEU A 115 -7.22 7.75 15.57
N ARG A 116 -7.51 8.65 16.51
CA ARG A 116 -8.43 9.77 16.27
C ARG A 116 -7.90 10.74 15.22
N ILE A 117 -6.59 10.98 15.22
CA ILE A 117 -5.93 11.82 14.22
C ILE A 117 -6.05 11.18 12.82
N GLU A 118 -5.71 9.91 12.70
CA GLU A 118 -5.78 9.18 11.42
C GLU A 118 -7.20 9.13 10.85
N ARG A 119 -8.21 9.07 11.71
CA ARG A 119 -9.63 9.08 11.32
C ARG A 119 -10.20 10.47 11.06
N GLY A 120 -9.41 11.51 11.22
CA GLY A 120 -9.85 12.89 11.05
C GLY A 120 -10.78 13.38 12.16
N LYS A 121 -10.89 12.66 13.29
CA LYS A 121 -11.75 13.03 14.42
C LYS A 121 -11.10 14.01 15.39
N SER A 122 -9.80 14.21 15.27
CA SER A 122 -9.03 15.11 16.10
C SER A 122 -7.92 15.75 15.27
N VAL A 123 -7.73 17.03 15.45
CA VAL A 123 -6.59 17.76 14.89
C VAL A 123 -5.58 17.93 16.01
N PRO A 124 -4.34 17.40 15.85
CA PRO A 124 -3.35 17.56 16.91
C PRO A 124 -2.97 19.03 17.04
N GLY A 125 -2.89 19.51 18.27
CA GLY A 125 -2.44 20.86 18.58
C GLY A 125 -1.17 20.85 19.39
N GLY A 126 -0.51 21.99 19.48
CA GLY A 126 0.61 22.23 20.39
C GLY A 126 1.73 21.21 20.32
N ALA A 127 2.10 20.66 21.48
CA ALA A 127 3.23 19.73 21.63
C ALA A 127 3.02 18.41 20.87
N CYS A 128 1.80 17.92 20.78
CA CYS A 128 1.50 16.69 20.04
C CYS A 128 1.83 16.86 18.54
N ARG A 129 1.37 17.96 17.96
CA ARG A 129 1.65 18.28 16.55
C ARG A 129 3.13 18.47 16.29
N ALA A 130 3.84 19.13 17.19
CA ALA A 130 5.29 19.33 17.10
C ALA A 130 6.02 17.99 17.08
N ARG A 131 5.66 17.05 17.94
CA ARG A 131 6.26 15.72 18.00
C ARG A 131 6.00 14.92 16.71
N ILE A 132 4.78 14.97 16.20
CA ILE A 132 4.43 14.29 14.95
C ILE A 132 5.23 14.91 13.79
N ASN A 133 5.25 16.23 13.66
CA ASN A 133 5.98 16.91 12.60
C ASN A 133 7.48 16.64 12.65
N GLU A 134 8.07 16.61 13.82
CA GLU A 134 9.48 16.24 14.01
C GLU A 134 9.74 14.83 13.50
N PHE A 135 8.91 13.85 13.87
CA PHE A 135 9.02 12.49 13.39
C PHE A 135 8.85 12.42 11.86
N LEU A 136 7.84 13.09 11.31
CA LEU A 136 7.59 13.13 9.87
C LEU A 136 8.77 13.71 9.10
N SER A 137 9.46 14.70 9.64
CA SER A 137 10.61 15.30 9.00
C SER A 137 11.82 14.35 8.96
N THR A 138 11.95 13.44 9.93
CA THR A 138 13.03 12.45 9.97
C THR A 138 12.82 11.29 9.00
N VAL A 139 11.54 10.96 8.69
CA VAL A 139 11.18 9.81 7.86
C VAL A 139 10.63 10.19 6.50
N SER A 140 10.38 11.48 6.24
CA SER A 140 9.96 11.92 4.92
C SER A 140 11.15 11.76 3.98
N ALA A 141 11.33 10.54 3.51
CA ALA A 141 12.11 10.36 2.31
C ALA A 141 11.42 11.13 1.19
N PRO A 142 12.16 11.89 0.40
CA PRO A 142 11.58 12.47 -0.79
C PRO A 142 11.04 11.35 -1.67
N VAL A 143 9.78 11.38 -1.87
CA VAL A 143 9.15 10.49 -2.83
C VAL A 143 9.40 11.07 -4.21
#